data_be4e9819577b3e21cbe14552496f049d
#
_entry.id   be4e9819577b3e21cbe14552496f049d
#
_cell.length_a   1.000
_cell.length_b   1.000
_cell.length_c   1.000
_cell.angle_alpha   90.00
_cell.angle_beta   90.00
_cell.angle_gamma   90.00
#
_symmetry.space_group_name_H-M   'P 1'
#
loop_
_entity.id
_entity.type
_entity.pdbx_description
1 polymer ?
#
loop_
_entity_poly.entity_id
_entity_poly.type
_entity_poly.pdbx_seq_one_letter_code
_entity_poly.pdbx_strand_id
1 'polypeptide(L)'
;MLTKRVIPCMDVKDGRVVKGVNFVNLRDAGDPIELAQRYDEQRADEVVFLDITATHEGRATTVEMASRASEELHLPYCVGGGFRSVADIRTMIAAGADKVSVNSAALADPTLITQAAAAFGTQAILCAIDAKQVPGNPNKREVY
;
A
#
# COMPACT_ATOMS: atom_id res chain seq x y z
N MET A 1 -20.41 -10.42 -16.56
CA MET A 1 -20.64 -10.38 -15.09
C MET A 1 -19.39 -9.80 -14.45
N LEU A 2 -19.51 -8.77 -13.64
CA LEU A 2 -18.38 -8.23 -12.87
C LEU A 2 -18.12 -9.15 -11.69
N THR A 3 -16.96 -9.79 -11.69
CA THR A 3 -16.50 -10.59 -10.55
C THR A 3 -15.86 -9.70 -9.49
N LYS A 4 -15.98 -10.10 -8.23
CA LYS A 4 -15.25 -9.45 -7.12
C LYS A 4 -13.83 -9.97 -7.08
N ARG A 5 -12.88 -9.11 -6.72
CA ARG A 5 -11.48 -9.47 -6.51
C ARG A 5 -11.21 -9.74 -5.05
N VAL A 6 -10.35 -10.69 -4.77
CA VAL A 6 -9.81 -10.95 -3.44
C VAL A 6 -8.40 -10.39 -3.39
N ILE A 7 -8.19 -9.39 -2.54
CA ILE A 7 -6.94 -8.63 -2.46
C ILE A 7 -6.44 -8.65 -1.01
N PRO A 8 -5.53 -9.57 -0.66
CA PRO A 8 -4.89 -9.58 0.65
C PRO A 8 -4.07 -8.31 0.87
N CYS A 9 -4.20 -7.71 2.06
CA CYS A 9 -3.39 -6.59 2.51
C CYS A 9 -2.47 -7.05 3.63
N MET A 10 -1.20 -6.71 3.53
CA MET A 10 -0.16 -7.09 4.49
C MET A 10 0.49 -5.83 5.06
N ASP A 11 0.43 -5.64 6.38
CA ASP A 11 1.18 -4.60 7.06
C ASP A 11 2.65 -5.02 7.12
N VAL A 12 3.53 -4.16 6.60
CA VAL A 12 4.98 -4.39 6.57
C VAL A 12 5.66 -3.37 7.47
N LYS A 13 6.52 -3.84 8.35
CA LYS A 13 7.37 -3.03 9.20
C LYS A 13 8.80 -3.55 9.12
N ASP A 14 9.74 -2.65 8.80
CA ASP A 14 11.17 -2.98 8.68
C ASP A 14 11.42 -4.20 7.77
N GLY A 15 10.70 -4.29 6.65
CA GLY A 15 10.82 -5.37 5.67
C GLY A 15 10.17 -6.71 6.07
N ARG A 16 9.42 -6.76 7.19
CA ARG A 16 8.72 -7.96 7.67
C ARG A 16 7.22 -7.75 7.75
N VAL A 17 6.44 -8.76 7.40
CA VAL A 17 5.00 -8.72 7.64
C VAL A 17 4.73 -8.83 9.12
N VAL A 18 3.87 -7.95 9.61
CA VAL A 18 3.50 -7.91 11.04
C VAL A 18 2.01 -8.08 11.23
N LYS A 19 1.64 -8.64 12.37
CA LYS A 19 0.25 -8.75 12.83
C LYS A 19 0.09 -8.15 14.20
N GLY A 20 -0.95 -7.35 14.38
CA GLY A 20 -1.31 -6.78 15.68
C GLY A 20 -2.68 -6.13 15.63
N VAL A 21 -3.28 -5.92 16.80
CA VAL A 21 -4.54 -5.17 16.92
C VAL A 21 -4.19 -3.71 17.19
N ASN A 22 -4.71 -2.80 16.38
CA ASN A 22 -4.43 -1.36 16.48
C ASN A 22 -2.94 -1.01 16.49
N PHE A 23 -2.11 -1.75 15.76
CA PHE A 23 -0.65 -1.58 15.69
C PHE A 23 0.07 -1.72 17.05
N VAL A 24 -0.57 -2.38 18.02
CA VAL A 24 0.02 -2.65 19.36
C VAL A 24 0.44 -4.12 19.44
N ASN A 25 1.60 -4.38 20.09
CA ASN A 25 2.17 -5.72 20.25
C ASN A 25 2.31 -6.46 18.93
N LEU A 26 2.89 -5.80 17.92
CA LEU A 26 3.14 -6.37 16.61
C LEU A 26 3.99 -7.64 16.72
N ARG A 27 3.52 -8.71 16.09
CA ARG A 27 4.24 -9.98 15.96
C ARG A 27 4.70 -10.14 14.52
N ASP A 28 5.91 -10.60 14.32
CA ASP A 28 6.43 -11.00 13.03
C ASP A 28 5.58 -12.15 12.45
N ALA A 29 5.12 -11.97 11.22
CA ALA A 29 4.32 -12.98 10.51
C ALA A 29 5.06 -13.57 9.29
N GLY A 30 6.27 -13.13 9.00
CA GLY A 30 7.12 -13.71 7.97
C GLY A 30 7.64 -12.73 6.92
N ASP A 31 8.28 -13.27 5.90
CA ASP A 31 8.74 -12.54 4.72
C ASP A 31 7.55 -12.14 3.84
N PRO A 32 7.46 -10.87 3.40
CA PRO A 32 6.34 -10.39 2.59
C PRO A 32 6.22 -11.10 1.25
N ILE A 33 7.33 -11.46 0.61
CA ILE A 33 7.33 -12.11 -0.70
C ILE A 33 6.87 -13.56 -0.59
N GLU A 34 7.39 -14.30 0.40
CA GLU A 34 6.93 -15.67 0.65
C GLU A 34 5.43 -15.75 0.96
N LEU A 35 4.90 -14.77 1.71
CA LEU A 35 3.47 -14.71 1.99
C LEU A 35 2.67 -14.34 0.75
N ALA A 36 3.15 -13.42 -0.08
CA ALA A 36 2.50 -13.04 -1.33
C ALA A 36 2.47 -14.23 -2.32
N GLN A 37 3.55 -15.01 -2.42
CA GLN A 37 3.59 -16.24 -3.23
C GLN A 37 2.52 -17.26 -2.77
N ARG A 38 2.33 -17.42 -1.45
CA ARG A 38 1.26 -18.28 -0.93
C ARG A 38 -0.14 -17.78 -1.30
N TYR A 39 -0.36 -16.46 -1.32
CA TYR A 39 -1.62 -15.88 -1.78
C TYR A 39 -1.82 -16.06 -3.29
N ASP A 40 -0.75 -15.98 -4.09
CA ASP A 40 -0.78 -16.27 -5.52
C ASP A 40 -1.18 -17.74 -5.78
N GLU A 41 -0.56 -18.70 -5.07
CA GLU A 41 -0.93 -20.13 -5.12
C GLU A 41 -2.40 -20.36 -4.75
N GLN A 42 -2.94 -19.56 -3.83
CA GLN A 42 -4.35 -19.57 -3.42
C GLN A 42 -5.26 -18.77 -4.35
N ARG A 43 -4.71 -18.26 -5.48
CA ARG A 43 -5.44 -17.50 -6.52
C ARG A 43 -6.03 -16.17 -6.01
N ALA A 44 -5.28 -15.43 -5.22
CA ALA A 44 -5.57 -14.03 -4.99
C ALA A 44 -5.45 -13.25 -6.30
N ASP A 45 -6.25 -12.20 -6.46
CA ASP A 45 -6.26 -11.39 -7.68
C ASP A 45 -5.17 -10.31 -7.69
N GLU A 46 -4.75 -9.88 -6.51
CA GLU A 46 -3.75 -8.82 -6.28
C GLU A 46 -3.30 -8.92 -4.83
N VAL A 47 -2.13 -8.38 -4.49
CA VAL A 47 -1.72 -8.17 -3.08
C VAL A 47 -1.39 -6.72 -2.81
N VAL A 48 -1.54 -6.30 -1.57
CA VAL A 48 -1.17 -4.95 -1.11
C VAL A 48 -0.16 -5.06 0.01
N PHE A 49 0.97 -4.38 -0.13
CA PHE A 49 1.95 -4.17 0.92
C PHE A 49 1.74 -2.77 1.51
N LEU A 50 1.42 -2.69 2.78
CA LEU A 50 1.24 -1.43 3.51
C LEU A 50 2.46 -1.22 4.41
N ASP A 51 3.38 -0.37 3.98
CA ASP A 51 4.52 0.02 4.80
C ASP A 51 4.05 0.93 5.94
N ILE A 52 4.12 0.40 7.14
CA ILE A 52 3.80 1.14 8.38
C ILE A 52 5.06 1.67 9.08
N THR A 53 6.22 1.58 8.43
CA THR A 53 7.49 2.10 8.95
C THR A 53 7.54 3.62 8.77
N ALA A 54 7.70 4.35 9.87
CA ALA A 54 7.65 5.82 9.86
C ALA A 54 9.00 6.50 9.53
N THR A 55 10.04 5.74 9.15
CA THR A 55 11.42 6.25 9.03
C THR A 55 11.91 6.34 7.58
N HIS A 56 12.93 7.17 7.38
CA HIS A 56 13.62 7.32 6.08
C HIS A 56 14.33 6.02 5.63
N GLU A 57 14.85 5.26 6.58
CA GLU A 57 15.50 3.96 6.35
C GLU A 57 14.50 2.90 5.89
N GLY A 58 13.27 2.92 6.42
CA GLY A 58 12.19 2.04 6.01
C GLY A 58 11.84 2.18 4.52
N ARG A 59 12.00 3.36 3.93
CA ARG A 59 11.73 3.57 2.50
C ARG A 59 12.68 2.78 1.59
N ALA A 60 13.97 2.73 1.92
CA ALA A 60 14.94 1.94 1.15
C ALA A 60 14.56 0.45 1.20
N THR A 61 14.19 -0.06 2.38
CA THR A 61 13.74 -1.44 2.58
C THR A 61 12.47 -1.73 1.79
N THR A 62 11.53 -0.78 1.71
CA THR A 62 10.28 -0.94 0.94
C THR A 62 10.53 -0.95 -0.56
N VAL A 63 11.46 -0.15 -1.06
CA VAL A 63 11.87 -0.16 -2.48
C VAL A 63 12.56 -1.48 -2.83
N GLU A 64 13.44 -1.99 -1.95
CA GLU A 64 14.08 -3.30 -2.13
C GLU A 64 13.04 -4.43 -2.14
N MET A 65 12.09 -4.41 -1.21
CA MET A 65 10.97 -5.35 -1.20
C MET A 65 10.16 -5.30 -2.49
N ALA A 66 9.85 -4.11 -3.01
CA ALA A 66 9.13 -3.96 -4.27
C ALA A 66 9.92 -4.52 -5.45
N SER A 67 11.23 -4.31 -5.49
CA SER A 67 12.10 -4.88 -6.53
C SER A 67 12.09 -6.41 -6.48
N ARG A 68 12.22 -7.00 -5.28
CA ARG A 68 12.09 -8.46 -5.11
C ARG A 68 10.72 -8.96 -5.54
N ALA A 69 9.65 -8.24 -5.17
CA ALA A 69 8.29 -8.59 -5.57
C ALA A 69 8.15 -8.64 -7.10
N SER A 70 8.73 -7.70 -7.83
CA SER A 70 8.68 -7.65 -9.30
C SER A 70 9.39 -8.82 -9.98
N GLU A 71 10.38 -9.41 -9.31
CA GLU A 71 11.14 -10.56 -9.82
C GLU A 71 10.48 -11.91 -9.48
N GLU A 72 9.80 -11.98 -8.32
CA GLU A 72 9.36 -13.25 -7.73
C GLU A 72 7.84 -13.47 -7.79
N LEU A 73 7.02 -12.41 -7.98
CA LEU A 73 5.55 -12.51 -8.01
C LEU A 73 5.01 -12.47 -9.43
N HIS A 74 3.92 -13.20 -9.67
CA HIS A 74 3.21 -13.24 -10.95
C HIS A 74 1.88 -12.47 -10.90
N LEU A 75 1.36 -12.19 -9.70
CA LEU A 75 0.15 -11.40 -9.52
C LEU A 75 0.48 -9.92 -9.36
N PRO A 76 -0.43 -9.00 -9.76
CA PRO A 76 -0.24 -7.57 -9.56
C PRO A 76 -0.11 -7.22 -8.08
N TYR A 77 0.68 -6.19 -7.77
CA TYR A 77 0.79 -5.72 -6.40
C TYR A 77 0.77 -4.20 -6.28
N CYS A 78 0.24 -3.75 -5.16
CA CYS A 78 0.19 -2.36 -4.76
C CYS A 78 1.08 -2.14 -3.54
N VAL A 79 1.78 -1.02 -3.50
CA VAL A 79 2.53 -0.59 -2.33
C VAL A 79 1.91 0.69 -1.77
N GLY A 80 1.61 0.69 -0.48
CA GLY A 80 1.12 1.84 0.27
C GLY A 80 2.04 2.21 1.42
N GLY A 81 1.97 3.46 1.86
CA GLY A 81 2.70 3.97 3.01
C GLY A 81 3.79 5.00 2.68
N GLY A 82 3.75 6.13 3.37
CA GLY A 82 4.82 7.12 3.41
C GLY A 82 5.13 7.93 2.14
N PHE A 83 4.36 7.79 1.05
CA PHE A 83 4.57 8.57 -0.17
C PHE A 83 4.12 10.02 0.02
N ARG A 84 4.99 10.98 -0.26
CA ARG A 84 4.74 12.41 -0.05
C ARG A 84 4.88 13.24 -1.32
N SER A 85 5.44 12.67 -2.37
CA SER A 85 5.72 13.38 -3.63
C SER A 85 5.57 12.47 -4.85
N VAL A 86 5.43 13.07 -6.03
CA VAL A 86 5.47 12.36 -7.31
C VAL A 86 6.81 11.64 -7.52
N ALA A 87 7.90 12.19 -6.97
CA ALA A 87 9.23 11.56 -7.04
C ALA A 87 9.28 10.26 -6.23
N ASP A 88 8.68 10.23 -5.03
CA ASP A 88 8.57 9.00 -4.22
C ASP A 88 7.79 7.92 -4.97
N ILE A 89 6.65 8.30 -5.56
CA ILE A 89 5.81 7.41 -6.35
C ILE A 89 6.57 6.88 -7.56
N ARG A 90 7.32 7.74 -8.25
CA ARG A 90 8.16 7.34 -9.39
C ARG A 90 9.18 6.28 -9.01
N THR A 91 9.85 6.45 -7.88
CA THR A 91 10.82 5.48 -7.38
C THR A 91 10.18 4.12 -7.15
N MET A 92 8.99 4.08 -6.58
CA MET A 92 8.27 2.83 -6.30
C MET A 92 7.76 2.14 -7.57
N ILE A 93 7.20 2.88 -8.50
CA ILE A 93 6.78 2.35 -9.82
C ILE A 93 8.01 1.85 -10.61
N ALA A 94 9.12 2.58 -10.55
CA ALA A 94 10.37 2.15 -11.20
C ALA A 94 10.97 0.88 -10.56
N ALA A 95 10.71 0.64 -9.27
CA ALA A 95 11.08 -0.59 -8.57
C ALA A 95 10.18 -1.80 -8.94
N GLY A 96 9.09 -1.57 -9.70
CA GLY A 96 8.24 -2.62 -10.25
C GLY A 96 6.82 -2.67 -9.71
N ALA A 97 6.44 -1.79 -8.76
CA ALA A 97 5.06 -1.77 -8.27
C ALA A 97 4.07 -1.41 -9.38
N ASP A 98 2.99 -2.19 -9.53
CA ASP A 98 1.91 -1.91 -10.48
C ASP A 98 1.08 -0.71 -10.06
N LYS A 99 0.93 -0.53 -8.75
CA LYS A 99 0.13 0.54 -8.16
C LYS A 99 0.77 1.08 -6.89
N VAL A 100 0.47 2.33 -6.60
CA VAL A 100 0.85 3.00 -5.36
C VAL A 100 -0.39 3.57 -4.68
N SER A 101 -0.47 3.37 -3.36
CA SER A 101 -1.55 3.90 -2.54
C SER A 101 -1.07 5.09 -1.69
N VAL A 102 -1.78 6.21 -1.79
CA VAL A 102 -1.54 7.42 -0.99
C VAL A 102 -2.71 7.68 -0.04
N ASN A 103 -2.42 8.15 1.16
CA ASN A 103 -3.41 8.50 2.19
C ASN A 103 -3.13 9.90 2.74
N SER A 104 -2.39 10.04 3.83
CA SER A 104 -2.17 11.32 4.53
C SER A 104 -1.59 12.41 3.64
N ALA A 105 -0.74 12.08 2.69
CA ALA A 105 -0.21 13.05 1.74
C ALA A 105 -1.29 13.64 0.83
N ALA A 106 -2.30 12.84 0.44
CA ALA A 106 -3.42 13.31 -0.36
C ALA A 106 -4.38 14.21 0.45
N LEU A 107 -4.46 14.01 1.77
CA LEU A 107 -5.20 14.93 2.66
C LEU A 107 -4.47 16.27 2.79
N ALA A 108 -3.14 16.25 2.90
CA ALA A 108 -2.32 17.45 3.01
C ALA A 108 -2.30 18.26 1.71
N ASP A 109 -2.15 17.58 0.57
CA ASP A 109 -2.17 18.17 -0.76
C ASP A 109 -2.88 17.25 -1.76
N PRO A 110 -4.18 17.46 -2.02
CA PRO A 110 -4.95 16.68 -3.00
C PRO A 110 -4.41 16.76 -4.43
N THR A 111 -3.62 17.78 -4.77
CA THR A 111 -3.04 17.91 -6.11
C THR A 111 -2.04 16.81 -6.42
N LEU A 112 -1.47 16.17 -5.40
CA LEU A 112 -0.58 15.02 -5.54
C LEU A 112 -1.25 13.88 -6.34
N ILE A 113 -2.55 13.63 -6.11
CA ILE A 113 -3.28 12.58 -6.85
C ILE A 113 -3.34 12.92 -8.33
N THR A 114 -3.69 14.18 -8.66
CA THR A 114 -3.79 14.63 -10.05
C THR A 114 -2.43 14.58 -10.76
N GLN A 115 -1.37 15.04 -10.09
CA GLN A 115 -0.01 15.04 -10.64
C GLN A 115 0.51 13.61 -10.85
N ALA A 116 0.30 12.73 -9.88
CA ALA A 116 0.70 11.34 -9.97
C ALA A 116 -0.09 10.58 -11.06
N ALA A 117 -1.40 10.78 -11.13
CA ALA A 117 -2.24 10.17 -12.16
C ALA A 117 -1.86 10.67 -13.58
N ALA A 118 -1.50 11.94 -13.73
CA ALA A 118 -1.00 12.46 -14.99
C ALA A 118 0.35 11.86 -15.40
N ALA A 119 1.21 11.55 -14.42
CA ALA A 119 2.54 11.00 -14.67
C ALA A 119 2.56 9.48 -14.93
N PHE A 120 1.67 8.71 -14.26
CA PHE A 120 1.72 7.24 -14.26
C PHE A 120 0.43 6.57 -14.73
N GLY A 121 -0.62 7.33 -14.96
CA GLY A 121 -1.94 6.83 -15.28
C GLY A 121 -2.84 6.68 -14.04
N THR A 122 -4.15 6.88 -14.24
CA THR A 122 -5.14 6.80 -13.15
C THR A 122 -5.23 5.42 -12.52
N GLN A 123 -4.97 4.36 -13.29
CA GLN A 123 -4.99 2.97 -12.83
C GLN A 123 -3.83 2.62 -11.88
N ALA A 124 -2.75 3.40 -11.89
CA ALA A 124 -1.57 3.17 -11.05
C ALA A 124 -1.66 3.86 -9.67
N ILE A 125 -2.63 4.75 -9.48
CA ILE A 125 -2.73 5.56 -8.25
C ILE A 125 -4.03 5.22 -7.51
N LEU A 126 -3.88 4.80 -6.25
CA LEU A 126 -4.98 4.57 -5.33
C LEU A 126 -4.98 5.65 -4.24
N CYS A 127 -6.17 6.12 -3.89
CA CYS A 127 -6.36 6.95 -2.69
C CYS A 127 -6.94 6.06 -1.59
N ALA A 128 -6.17 5.82 -0.54
CA ALA A 128 -6.67 5.19 0.68
C ALA A 128 -7.37 6.26 1.54
N ILE A 129 -8.57 5.95 2.00
CA ILE A 129 -9.38 6.91 2.76
C ILE A 129 -9.82 6.27 4.07
N ASP A 130 -9.24 6.74 5.17
CA ASP A 130 -9.68 6.40 6.51
C ASP A 130 -10.75 7.39 6.95
N ALA A 131 -11.97 6.87 7.17
CA ALA A 131 -13.12 7.70 7.52
C ALA A 131 -13.75 7.24 8.83
N LYS A 132 -14.03 8.17 9.71
CA LYS A 132 -14.64 7.94 11.02
C LYS A 132 -15.97 8.67 11.13
N GLN A 133 -16.96 8.02 11.72
CA GLN A 133 -18.24 8.66 12.02
C GLN A 133 -18.08 9.71 13.09
N VAL A 134 -18.64 10.89 12.87
CA VAL A 134 -18.64 11.97 13.87
C VAL A 134 -19.56 11.58 15.02
N PRO A 135 -19.08 11.60 16.28
CA PRO A 135 -19.90 11.33 17.44
C PRO A 135 -21.15 12.22 17.47
N GLY A 136 -22.32 11.64 17.69
CA GLY A 136 -23.60 12.35 17.74
C GLY A 136 -24.20 12.72 16.38
N ASN A 137 -23.52 12.44 15.26
CA ASN A 137 -24.08 12.69 13.93
C ASN A 137 -23.93 11.45 13.01
N PRO A 138 -24.96 10.59 12.90
CA PRO A 138 -24.88 9.34 12.13
C PRO A 138 -24.68 9.56 10.62
N ASN A 139 -25.00 10.76 10.11
CA ASN A 139 -24.92 11.07 8.69
C ASN A 139 -23.60 11.76 8.29
N LYS A 140 -22.74 12.08 9.27
CA LYS A 140 -21.45 12.74 9.00
C LYS A 140 -20.26 11.80 9.21
N ARG A 141 -19.33 11.82 8.27
CA ARG A 141 -18.03 11.15 8.32
C ARG A 141 -16.94 12.22 8.19
N GLU A 142 -15.84 12.01 8.86
CA GLU A 142 -14.62 12.81 8.70
C GLU A 142 -13.47 11.89 8.33
N VAL A 143 -12.61 12.37 7.44
CA VAL A 143 -11.37 11.71 7.02
C VAL A 143 -10.24 12.19 7.95
N TYR A 144 -9.30 11.31 8.31
CA TYR A 144 -8.20 11.63 9.24
C TYR A 144 -6.89 10.94 8.83
#